data_562ed512b4eec033d8241c6da00e0d8e
#
_entry.id   562ed512b4eec033d8241c6da00e0d8e
#
_cell.length_a   1.000
_cell.length_b   1.000
_cell.length_c   1.000
_cell.angle_alpha   90.00
_cell.angle_beta   90.00
_cell.angle_gamma   90.00
#
_symmetry.space_group_name_H-M   'P 1'
#
loop_
_entity.id
_entity.type
_entity.pdbx_description
1 polymer ?
#
loop_
_entity_poly.entity_id
_entity_poly.type
_entity_poly.pdbx_seq_one_letter_code
_entity_poly.pdbx_strand_id
1 'polypeptide(L)'
;FIRRFARFYTPAVIVLALLIVTVPAFTGLMMPSFQYVFHDWLYRGLVFLVISCPCALVISVPLGYFGGIGAASRAGILFKGGNYLDAITRINTIVFDKTGTLTTGCFDVTDIQAHRISESELLTLLLSVEQKSTHPIAQAIVRYAKKQNISAASVSEMHELAGHGVEAVIGGQEVLVGNIRLMKERGISIPEELSDQVATVVICAIDKKYAGHLLLSDTLKDDAVEAIAKLRKLGVTDIRLLSGDKKEIVASFARRLGIDR
;
A
#
# COMPACT_ATOMS: atom_id res chain seq x y z
N PHE A 1 25.65 -10.41 3.98
CA PHE A 1 26.34 -11.13 5.07
C PHE A 1 27.52 -11.93 4.55
N ILE A 2 27.37 -12.91 3.65
CA ILE A 2 28.40 -13.82 3.14
C ILE A 2 29.62 -13.08 2.59
N ARG A 3 29.41 -12.03 1.76
CA ARG A 3 30.52 -11.24 1.17
C ARG A 3 31.39 -10.55 2.23
N ARG A 4 30.77 -10.07 3.32
CA ARG A 4 31.50 -9.42 4.44
C ARG A 4 32.23 -10.45 5.28
N PHE A 5 31.63 -11.62 5.52
CA PHE A 5 32.26 -12.73 6.23
C PHE A 5 33.46 -13.28 5.45
N ALA A 6 33.29 -13.59 4.16
CA ALA A 6 34.38 -14.15 3.33
C ALA A 6 35.59 -13.23 3.22
N ARG A 7 35.41 -11.89 3.26
CA ARG A 7 36.49 -10.91 3.19
C ARG A 7 37.51 -11.07 4.32
N PHE A 8 37.08 -11.46 5.51
CA PHE A 8 37.97 -11.67 6.67
C PHE A 8 38.33 -13.12 6.87
N TYR A 9 37.37 -14.01 6.69
CA TYR A 9 37.58 -15.45 6.93
C TYR A 9 38.58 -16.07 5.96
N THR A 10 38.46 -15.83 4.68
CA THR A 10 39.32 -16.44 3.67
C THR A 10 40.82 -16.07 3.85
N PRO A 11 41.19 -14.78 4.02
CA PRO A 11 42.58 -14.44 4.29
C PRO A 11 43.11 -15.04 5.60
N ALA A 12 42.30 -15.09 6.66
CA ALA A 12 42.70 -15.65 7.93
C ALA A 12 43.03 -17.14 7.81
N VAL A 13 42.20 -17.92 7.13
CA VAL A 13 42.41 -19.34 6.89
C VAL A 13 43.66 -19.60 6.03
N ILE A 14 43.88 -18.76 4.98
CA ILE A 14 45.10 -18.87 4.15
C ILE A 14 46.34 -18.58 4.96
N VAL A 15 46.35 -17.53 5.79
CA VAL A 15 47.50 -17.21 6.67
C VAL A 15 47.77 -18.35 7.65
N LEU A 16 46.73 -18.92 8.27
CA LEU A 16 46.90 -20.06 9.17
C LEU A 16 47.46 -21.29 8.46
N ALA A 17 47.01 -21.60 7.25
CA ALA A 17 47.53 -22.70 6.45
C ALA A 17 49.00 -22.48 6.10
N LEU A 18 49.40 -21.29 5.74
CA LEU A 18 50.81 -20.93 5.49
C LEU A 18 51.65 -21.08 6.75
N LEU A 19 51.14 -20.65 7.91
CA LEU A 19 51.83 -20.83 9.19
C LEU A 19 52.03 -22.32 9.53
N ILE A 20 51.09 -23.19 9.25
CA ILE A 20 51.20 -24.64 9.46
C ILE A 20 52.38 -25.22 8.65
N VAL A 21 52.63 -24.67 7.46
CA VAL A 21 53.76 -25.14 6.61
C VAL A 21 55.09 -24.47 7.00
N THR A 22 55.06 -23.15 7.25
CA THR A 22 56.31 -22.37 7.42
C THR A 22 56.88 -22.43 8.81
N VAL A 23 56.07 -22.43 9.88
CA VAL A 23 56.57 -22.47 11.27
C VAL A 23 57.40 -23.73 11.55
N PRO A 24 56.93 -24.94 11.17
CA PRO A 24 57.74 -26.16 11.34
C PRO A 24 59.01 -26.17 10.48
N ALA A 25 59.04 -25.53 9.33
CA ALA A 25 60.22 -25.35 8.52
C ALA A 25 61.30 -24.51 9.25
N PHE A 26 60.89 -23.42 9.86
CA PHE A 26 61.77 -22.57 10.68
C PHE A 26 62.25 -23.29 11.93
N THR A 27 61.39 -24.06 12.63
CA THR A 27 61.79 -24.85 13.80
C THR A 27 62.79 -25.97 13.45
N GLY A 28 62.61 -26.58 12.25
CA GLY A 28 63.58 -27.59 11.75
C GLY A 28 64.96 -27.03 11.43
N LEU A 29 65.04 -25.75 11.04
CA LEU A 29 66.31 -25.05 10.85
C LEU A 29 67.04 -24.73 12.17
N MET A 30 66.27 -24.46 13.24
CA MET A 30 66.81 -24.08 14.55
C MET A 30 67.11 -25.27 15.46
N MET A 31 66.39 -26.38 15.29
CA MET A 31 66.53 -27.60 16.13
C MET A 31 66.85 -28.79 15.24
N PRO A 32 68.15 -29.24 15.26
CA PRO A 32 68.57 -30.38 14.43
C PRO A 32 67.89 -31.73 14.77
N SER A 33 67.28 -31.83 15.95
CA SER A 33 66.48 -32.99 16.35
C SER A 33 65.08 -33.06 15.73
N PHE A 34 64.61 -31.97 15.09
CA PHE A 34 63.31 -31.95 14.44
C PHE A 34 63.44 -32.19 12.93
N GLN A 35 63.01 -33.38 12.50
CA GLN A 35 62.99 -33.69 11.05
C GLN A 35 61.79 -33.02 10.37
N TYR A 36 62.06 -31.99 9.60
CA TYR A 36 61.06 -31.34 8.75
C TYR A 36 60.93 -32.06 7.42
N VAL A 37 59.76 -32.64 7.13
CA VAL A 37 59.40 -33.20 5.82
C VAL A 37 58.40 -32.28 5.14
N PHE A 38 58.85 -31.55 4.11
CA PHE A 38 58.04 -30.57 3.40
C PHE A 38 56.72 -31.14 2.89
N HIS A 39 56.73 -32.34 2.32
CA HIS A 39 55.53 -32.99 1.77
C HIS A 39 54.46 -33.22 2.84
N ASP A 40 54.82 -33.65 4.04
CA ASP A 40 53.89 -33.93 5.13
C ASP A 40 53.25 -32.64 5.67
N TRP A 41 54.04 -31.59 5.84
CA TRP A 41 53.56 -30.32 6.34
C TRP A 41 52.73 -29.57 5.28
N LEU A 42 53.11 -29.69 4.01
CA LEU A 42 52.28 -29.19 2.90
C LEU A 42 50.94 -29.92 2.85
N TYR A 43 50.94 -31.24 2.97
CA TYR A 43 49.73 -32.04 3.02
C TYR A 43 48.79 -31.61 4.17
N ARG A 44 49.36 -31.41 5.38
CA ARG A 44 48.60 -30.92 6.55
C ARG A 44 48.02 -29.55 6.31
N GLY A 45 48.73 -28.61 5.70
CA GLY A 45 48.25 -27.28 5.33
C GLY A 45 47.10 -27.33 4.32
N LEU A 46 47.22 -28.20 3.31
CA LEU A 46 46.16 -28.42 2.31
C LEU A 46 44.89 -29.06 2.91
N VAL A 47 45.06 -30.07 3.77
CA VAL A 47 43.96 -30.69 4.52
C VAL A 47 43.26 -29.67 5.41
N PHE A 48 44.04 -28.81 6.11
CA PHE A 48 43.46 -27.72 6.91
C PHE A 48 42.63 -26.75 6.07
N LEU A 49 43.07 -26.35 4.85
CA LEU A 49 42.31 -25.50 3.93
C LEU A 49 40.97 -26.14 3.54
N VAL A 50 40.98 -27.45 3.24
CA VAL A 50 39.75 -28.16 2.84
C VAL A 50 38.77 -28.28 4.00
N ILE A 51 39.23 -28.65 5.18
CA ILE A 51 38.37 -28.79 6.38
C ILE A 51 37.83 -27.44 6.86
N SER A 52 38.64 -26.38 6.69
CA SER A 52 38.23 -25.02 7.05
C SER A 52 37.23 -24.39 6.07
N CYS A 53 36.76 -25.13 5.07
CA CYS A 53 35.70 -24.59 4.16
C CYS A 53 34.38 -24.45 4.90
N PRO A 54 33.76 -23.24 4.95
CA PRO A 54 32.47 -23.03 5.60
C PRO A 54 31.30 -23.45 4.70
N CYS A 55 31.39 -24.64 4.09
CA CYS A 55 30.45 -25.12 3.07
C CYS A 55 28.99 -25.11 3.55
N ALA A 56 28.76 -25.50 4.80
CA ALA A 56 27.43 -25.48 5.42
C ALA A 56 26.85 -24.07 5.48
N LEU A 57 27.67 -23.05 5.82
CA LEU A 57 27.25 -21.65 5.87
C LEU A 57 26.92 -21.12 4.46
N VAL A 58 27.73 -21.47 3.47
CA VAL A 58 27.57 -21.04 2.07
C VAL A 58 26.26 -21.57 1.45
N ILE A 59 25.81 -22.74 1.87
CA ILE A 59 24.57 -23.36 1.39
C ILE A 59 23.38 -22.91 2.23
N SER A 60 23.49 -22.86 3.56
CA SER A 60 22.37 -22.59 4.46
C SER A 60 21.81 -21.16 4.33
N VAL A 61 22.68 -20.17 4.07
CA VAL A 61 22.22 -18.77 3.96
C VAL A 61 21.35 -18.56 2.72
N PRO A 62 21.75 -18.94 1.48
CA PRO A 62 20.85 -18.86 0.33
C PRO A 62 19.56 -19.67 0.53
N LEU A 63 19.63 -20.85 1.13
CA LEU A 63 18.46 -21.67 1.40
C LEU A 63 17.48 -20.95 2.35
N GLY A 64 17.99 -20.26 3.37
CA GLY A 64 17.19 -19.42 4.26
C GLY A 64 16.46 -18.29 3.51
N TYR A 65 17.16 -17.60 2.60
CA TYR A 65 16.54 -16.58 1.74
C TYR A 65 15.48 -17.16 0.82
N PHE A 66 15.72 -18.30 0.18
CA PHE A 66 14.72 -18.96 -0.66
C PHE A 66 13.51 -19.41 0.16
N GLY A 67 13.73 -19.95 1.36
CA GLY A 67 12.65 -20.28 2.28
C GLY A 67 11.81 -19.06 2.67
N GLY A 68 12.46 -17.95 3.03
CA GLY A 68 11.81 -16.69 3.41
C GLY A 68 11.02 -16.07 2.25
N ILE A 69 11.61 -15.99 1.04
CA ILE A 69 10.94 -15.50 -0.16
C ILE A 69 9.76 -16.40 -0.53
N GLY A 70 9.93 -17.73 -0.44
CA GLY A 70 8.86 -18.68 -0.71
C GLY A 70 7.69 -18.56 0.28
N ALA A 71 7.97 -18.38 1.56
CA ALA A 71 6.94 -18.17 2.57
C ALA A 71 6.18 -16.85 2.34
N ALA A 72 6.89 -15.76 2.03
CA ALA A 72 6.29 -14.47 1.71
C ALA A 72 5.42 -14.55 0.45
N SER A 73 5.89 -15.24 -0.60
CA SER A 73 5.13 -15.43 -1.84
C SER A 73 3.82 -16.19 -1.61
N ARG A 74 3.81 -17.20 -0.72
CA ARG A 74 2.55 -17.89 -0.32
C ARG A 74 1.57 -16.98 0.40
N ALA A 75 2.07 -15.95 1.08
CA ALA A 75 1.26 -14.91 1.71
C ALA A 75 0.88 -13.76 0.76
N GLY A 76 1.15 -13.90 -0.56
CA GLY A 76 0.87 -12.85 -1.55
C GLY A 76 1.89 -11.72 -1.60
N ILE A 77 3.03 -11.84 -0.89
CA ILE A 77 4.08 -10.81 -0.82
C ILE A 77 5.24 -11.19 -1.73
N LEU A 78 5.49 -10.37 -2.76
CA LEU A 78 6.57 -10.60 -3.72
C LEU A 78 7.83 -9.83 -3.34
N PHE A 79 8.87 -10.55 -2.90
CA PHE A 79 10.22 -9.99 -2.74
C PHE A 79 11.03 -10.14 -4.03
N LYS A 80 11.61 -9.05 -4.52
CA LYS A 80 12.44 -9.04 -5.75
C LYS A 80 13.87 -9.52 -5.53
N GLY A 81 14.21 -10.04 -4.35
CA GLY A 81 15.51 -10.59 -4.00
C GLY A 81 15.77 -10.58 -2.50
N GLY A 82 16.78 -11.35 -2.03
CA GLY A 82 17.11 -11.51 -0.62
C GLY A 82 17.57 -10.22 0.08
N ASN A 83 18.19 -9.29 -0.65
CA ASN A 83 18.55 -7.97 -0.14
C ASN A 83 17.36 -7.14 0.32
N TYR A 84 16.18 -7.32 -0.26
CA TYR A 84 14.95 -6.64 0.17
C TYR A 84 14.37 -7.26 1.45
N LEU A 85 14.57 -8.57 1.67
CA LEU A 85 14.28 -9.21 2.96
C LEU A 85 15.11 -8.62 4.10
N ASP A 86 16.40 -8.36 3.85
CA ASP A 86 17.25 -7.69 4.84
C ASP A 86 16.85 -6.21 5.04
N ALA A 87 16.46 -5.52 3.97
CA ALA A 87 16.10 -4.12 4.01
C ALA A 87 14.82 -3.87 4.82
N ILE A 88 13.81 -4.74 4.68
CA ILE A 88 12.52 -4.56 5.37
C ILE A 88 12.66 -4.59 6.90
N THR A 89 13.65 -5.29 7.44
CA THR A 89 13.91 -5.33 8.90
C THR A 89 14.48 -4.03 9.47
N ARG A 90 14.86 -3.07 8.62
CA ARG A 90 15.51 -1.81 9.00
C ARG A 90 14.70 -0.59 8.66
N ILE A 91 13.48 -0.77 8.12
CA ILE A 91 12.62 0.37 7.81
C ILE A 91 12.13 1.00 9.11
N ASN A 92 12.20 2.32 9.16
CA ASN A 92 11.68 3.14 10.24
C ASN A 92 10.58 4.11 9.78
N THR A 93 10.44 4.26 8.46
CA THR A 93 9.47 5.16 7.84
C THR A 93 8.65 4.38 6.82
N ILE A 94 7.34 4.53 6.88
CA ILE A 94 6.39 3.98 5.89
C ILE A 94 5.50 5.11 5.39
N VAL A 95 5.34 5.16 4.07
CA VAL A 95 4.41 6.08 3.42
C VAL A 95 3.31 5.25 2.79
N PHE A 96 2.06 5.44 3.25
CA PHE A 96 0.89 4.78 2.70
C PHE A 96 0.19 5.65 1.67
N ASP A 97 -0.16 5.07 0.55
CA ASP A 97 -1.23 5.61 -0.29
C ASP A 97 -2.58 5.37 0.39
N LYS A 98 -3.49 6.35 0.32
CA LYS A 98 -4.82 6.24 0.92
C LYS A 98 -5.69 5.24 0.17
N THR A 99 -5.93 5.54 -1.13
CA THR A 99 -6.99 4.90 -1.90
C THR A 99 -6.60 3.49 -2.36
N GLY A 100 -7.41 2.49 -2.04
CA GLY A 100 -7.17 1.09 -2.38
C GLY A 100 -6.09 0.39 -1.52
N THR A 101 -5.33 1.13 -0.70
CA THR A 101 -4.32 0.58 0.23
C THR A 101 -4.86 0.54 1.66
N LEU A 102 -5.11 1.69 2.28
CA LEU A 102 -5.71 1.79 3.61
C LEU A 102 -7.25 1.78 3.55
N THR A 103 -7.79 2.09 2.39
CA THR A 103 -9.22 2.05 2.10
C THR A 103 -9.53 0.90 1.15
N THR A 104 -10.79 0.53 1.08
CA THR A 104 -11.27 -0.51 0.16
C THR A 104 -11.31 -0.05 -1.30
N GLY A 105 -11.15 1.26 -1.56
CA GLY A 105 -11.42 1.88 -2.86
C GLY A 105 -12.92 1.93 -3.20
N CYS A 106 -13.76 1.51 -2.25
CA CYS A 106 -15.20 1.58 -2.38
C CYS A 106 -15.73 2.80 -1.62
N PHE A 107 -16.46 3.64 -2.30
CA PHE A 107 -17.20 4.73 -1.65
C PHE A 107 -18.47 4.18 -1.00
N ASP A 108 -18.82 4.73 0.17
CA ASP A 108 -20.11 4.54 0.78
C ASP A 108 -20.80 5.88 0.99
N VAL A 109 -22.12 5.89 0.86
CA VAL A 109 -22.95 7.05 1.17
C VAL A 109 -23.00 7.21 2.67
N THR A 110 -22.51 8.32 3.17
CA THR A 110 -22.44 8.63 4.62
C THR A 110 -23.56 9.55 5.09
N ASP A 111 -24.07 10.40 4.21
CA ASP A 111 -25.15 11.30 4.51
C ASP A 111 -25.96 11.64 3.25
N ILE A 112 -27.24 11.94 3.43
CA ILE A 112 -28.16 12.36 2.37
C ILE A 112 -28.94 13.56 2.89
N GLN A 113 -29.00 14.60 2.08
CA GLN A 113 -29.84 15.77 2.37
C GLN A 113 -30.63 16.14 1.13
N ALA A 114 -31.95 15.98 1.24
CA ALA A 114 -32.90 16.38 0.22
C ALA A 114 -33.40 17.80 0.51
N HIS A 115 -33.61 18.60 -0.54
CA HIS A 115 -34.15 19.97 -0.47
C HIS A 115 -35.31 20.12 -1.44
N ARG A 116 -36.46 20.44 -0.92
CA ARG A 116 -37.75 20.59 -1.68
C ARG A 116 -38.30 19.31 -2.29
N ILE A 117 -37.68 18.18 -2.13
CA ILE A 117 -38.12 16.86 -2.55
C ILE A 117 -37.89 15.87 -1.40
N SER A 118 -38.45 14.69 -1.46
CA SER A 118 -38.16 13.61 -0.48
C SER A 118 -36.81 12.95 -0.74
N GLU A 119 -36.23 12.35 0.28
CA GLU A 119 -34.97 11.54 0.12
C GLU A 119 -35.17 10.38 -0.86
N SER A 120 -36.35 9.76 -0.85
CA SER A 120 -36.69 8.67 -1.78
C SER A 120 -36.71 9.15 -3.23
N GLU A 121 -37.25 10.36 -3.48
CA GLU A 121 -37.29 10.99 -4.80
C GLU A 121 -35.87 11.37 -5.26
N LEU A 122 -35.07 11.98 -4.38
CA LEU A 122 -33.66 12.28 -4.64
C LEU A 122 -32.89 11.02 -5.04
N LEU A 123 -33.03 9.93 -4.27
CA LEU A 123 -32.39 8.66 -4.57
C LEU A 123 -32.87 8.03 -5.88
N THR A 124 -34.15 8.17 -6.20
CA THR A 124 -34.71 7.72 -7.49
C THR A 124 -34.05 8.43 -8.66
N LEU A 125 -33.91 9.75 -8.61
CA LEU A 125 -33.24 10.54 -9.63
C LEU A 125 -31.78 10.17 -9.79
N LEU A 126 -31.05 10.10 -8.68
CA LEU A 126 -29.63 9.72 -8.67
C LEU A 126 -29.42 8.29 -9.19
N LEU A 127 -30.23 7.33 -8.75
CA LEU A 127 -30.16 5.95 -9.23
C LEU A 127 -30.41 5.89 -10.75
N SER A 128 -31.40 6.64 -11.24
CA SER A 128 -31.78 6.64 -12.66
C SER A 128 -30.64 7.13 -13.56
N VAL A 129 -29.89 8.10 -13.11
CA VAL A 129 -28.75 8.68 -13.82
C VAL A 129 -27.51 7.79 -13.70
N GLU A 130 -27.21 7.30 -12.50
CA GLU A 130 -25.94 6.64 -12.20
C GLU A 130 -25.92 5.11 -12.48
N GLN A 131 -27.09 4.48 -12.70
CA GLN A 131 -27.18 3.02 -12.85
C GLN A 131 -26.38 2.42 -14.01
N LYS A 132 -26.05 3.22 -15.04
CA LYS A 132 -25.27 2.78 -16.21
C LYS A 132 -23.77 3.13 -16.08
N SER A 133 -23.39 3.92 -15.09
CA SER A 133 -22.02 4.37 -14.90
C SER A 133 -21.19 3.30 -14.20
N THR A 134 -19.94 3.14 -14.65
CA THR A 134 -18.94 2.26 -14.01
C THR A 134 -18.08 2.99 -12.97
N HIS A 135 -18.32 4.30 -12.79
CA HIS A 135 -17.55 5.10 -11.85
C HIS A 135 -17.77 4.64 -10.40
N PRO A 136 -16.73 4.56 -9.54
CA PRO A 136 -16.84 4.07 -8.16
C PRO A 136 -17.89 4.81 -7.32
N ILE A 137 -18.04 6.13 -7.51
CA ILE A 137 -19.05 6.96 -6.85
C ILE A 137 -20.46 6.55 -7.28
N ALA A 138 -20.68 6.40 -8.58
CA ALA A 138 -21.95 5.95 -9.15
C ALA A 138 -22.36 4.58 -8.60
N GLN A 139 -21.42 3.64 -8.58
CA GLN A 139 -21.64 2.30 -8.01
C GLN A 139 -22.02 2.34 -6.52
N ALA A 140 -21.45 3.28 -5.75
CA ALA A 140 -21.82 3.47 -4.35
C ALA A 140 -23.28 3.95 -4.21
N ILE A 141 -23.69 4.93 -5.02
CA ILE A 141 -25.06 5.45 -5.05
C ILE A 141 -26.04 4.34 -5.43
N VAL A 142 -25.72 3.58 -6.46
CA VAL A 142 -26.54 2.44 -6.93
C VAL A 142 -26.71 1.38 -5.84
N ARG A 143 -25.60 0.99 -5.17
CA ARG A 143 -25.67 0.04 -4.06
C ARG A 143 -26.53 0.55 -2.91
N TYR A 144 -26.36 1.83 -2.56
CA TYR A 144 -27.11 2.44 -1.48
C TYR A 144 -28.62 2.50 -1.80
N ALA A 145 -28.99 3.00 -2.98
CA ALA A 145 -30.38 3.09 -3.42
C ALA A 145 -31.06 1.71 -3.47
N LYS A 146 -30.35 0.68 -3.95
CA LYS A 146 -30.87 -0.71 -3.95
C LYS A 146 -31.11 -1.26 -2.54
N LYS A 147 -30.25 -0.94 -1.57
CA LYS A 147 -30.46 -1.32 -0.15
C LYS A 147 -31.72 -0.68 0.44
N GLN A 148 -32.09 0.50 -0.04
CA GLN A 148 -33.29 1.22 0.37
C GLN A 148 -34.55 0.80 -0.44
N ASN A 149 -34.43 -0.23 -1.29
CA ASN A 149 -35.49 -0.68 -2.19
C ASN A 149 -36.01 0.38 -3.15
N ILE A 150 -35.17 1.32 -3.56
CA ILE A 150 -35.50 2.38 -4.51
C ILE A 150 -35.41 1.81 -5.94
N SER A 151 -36.39 2.17 -6.78
CA SER A 151 -36.44 1.83 -8.20
C SER A 151 -36.04 3.02 -9.05
N ALA A 152 -35.38 2.77 -10.16
CA ALA A 152 -35.02 3.80 -11.11
C ALA A 152 -36.22 4.25 -11.94
N ALA A 153 -36.29 5.54 -12.27
CA ALA A 153 -37.24 6.09 -13.21
C ALA A 153 -36.71 5.99 -14.66
N SER A 154 -37.61 6.19 -15.63
CA SER A 154 -37.25 6.21 -17.05
C SER A 154 -36.49 7.49 -17.40
N VAL A 155 -35.32 7.38 -18.00
CA VAL A 155 -34.52 8.49 -18.50
C VAL A 155 -34.74 8.63 -20.00
N SER A 156 -35.14 9.81 -20.45
CA SER A 156 -35.42 10.09 -21.87
C SER A 156 -34.14 10.46 -22.63
N GLU A 157 -33.35 11.35 -22.04
CA GLU A 157 -32.08 11.84 -22.60
C GLU A 157 -31.03 11.87 -21.51
N MET A 158 -29.79 11.55 -21.87
CA MET A 158 -28.66 11.55 -20.91
C MET A 158 -27.36 11.92 -21.61
N HIS A 159 -26.67 12.92 -21.07
CA HIS A 159 -25.38 13.40 -21.54
C HIS A 159 -24.35 13.37 -20.40
N GLU A 160 -23.28 12.63 -20.58
CA GLU A 160 -22.17 12.59 -19.62
C GLU A 160 -21.22 13.77 -19.87
N LEU A 161 -20.92 14.51 -18.82
CA LEU A 161 -19.97 15.62 -18.79
C LEU A 161 -18.69 15.15 -18.12
N ALA A 162 -17.72 14.73 -18.92
CA ALA A 162 -16.49 14.06 -18.45
C ALA A 162 -15.81 14.81 -17.29
N GLY A 163 -15.66 14.14 -16.15
CA GLY A 163 -15.06 14.68 -14.93
C GLY A 163 -15.90 15.68 -14.13
N HIS A 164 -17.15 15.96 -14.54
CA HIS A 164 -18.02 16.94 -13.90
C HIS A 164 -19.34 16.35 -13.40
N GLY A 165 -19.97 15.46 -14.17
CA GLY A 165 -21.25 14.85 -13.83
C GLY A 165 -22.06 14.45 -15.05
N VAL A 166 -23.38 14.42 -14.90
CA VAL A 166 -24.35 13.96 -15.92
C VAL A 166 -25.54 14.90 -15.98
N GLU A 167 -25.99 15.22 -17.19
CA GLU A 167 -27.26 15.87 -17.51
C GLU A 167 -28.26 14.83 -18.01
N ALA A 168 -29.49 14.86 -17.52
CA ALA A 168 -30.52 13.91 -17.94
C ALA A 168 -31.90 14.57 -17.96
N VAL A 169 -32.81 13.99 -18.71
CA VAL A 169 -34.23 14.36 -18.67
C VAL A 169 -35.03 13.19 -18.09
N ILE A 170 -35.69 13.43 -16.96
CA ILE A 170 -36.49 12.45 -16.22
C ILE A 170 -37.87 13.01 -15.97
N GLY A 171 -38.90 12.35 -16.48
CA GLY A 171 -40.29 12.82 -16.32
C GLY A 171 -40.56 14.20 -16.91
N GLY A 172 -39.80 14.65 -17.90
CA GLY A 172 -39.90 15.97 -18.51
C GLY A 172 -39.16 17.08 -17.77
N GLN A 173 -38.43 16.78 -16.69
CA GLN A 173 -37.61 17.72 -15.93
C GLN A 173 -36.13 17.56 -16.27
N GLU A 174 -35.39 18.67 -16.36
CA GLU A 174 -33.95 18.66 -16.49
C GLU A 174 -33.31 18.29 -15.15
N VAL A 175 -32.59 17.17 -15.09
CA VAL A 175 -31.88 16.69 -13.90
C VAL A 175 -30.39 16.79 -14.15
N LEU A 176 -29.70 17.51 -13.28
CA LEU A 176 -28.24 17.64 -13.29
C LEU A 176 -27.66 16.97 -12.05
N VAL A 177 -26.77 15.99 -12.24
CA VAL A 177 -26.06 15.30 -11.17
C VAL A 177 -24.56 15.49 -11.35
N GLY A 178 -23.86 15.95 -10.31
CA GLY A 178 -22.43 16.13 -10.42
C GLY A 178 -21.77 16.82 -9.25
N ASN A 179 -20.53 17.30 -9.46
CA ASN A 179 -19.74 17.95 -8.44
C ASN A 179 -20.06 19.44 -8.26
N ILE A 180 -19.49 20.05 -7.22
CA ILE A 180 -19.66 21.47 -6.91
C ILE A 180 -19.27 22.38 -8.09
N ARG A 181 -18.24 22.00 -8.84
CA ARG A 181 -17.76 22.78 -9.98
C ARG A 181 -18.80 22.86 -11.08
N LEU A 182 -19.42 21.73 -11.42
CA LEU A 182 -20.50 21.70 -12.42
C LEU A 182 -21.67 22.61 -12.02
N MET A 183 -22.07 22.57 -10.75
CA MET A 183 -23.16 23.41 -10.26
C MET A 183 -22.85 24.91 -10.42
N LYS A 184 -21.63 25.32 -10.09
CA LYS A 184 -21.15 26.70 -10.26
C LYS A 184 -21.10 27.12 -11.73
N GLU A 185 -20.59 26.26 -12.62
CA GLU A 185 -20.54 26.52 -14.07
C GLU A 185 -21.93 26.66 -14.68
N ARG A 186 -22.92 25.98 -14.12
CA ARG A 186 -24.33 26.09 -14.55
C ARG A 186 -25.13 27.17 -13.81
N GLY A 187 -24.47 27.97 -12.94
CA GLY A 187 -25.11 29.06 -12.20
C GLY A 187 -26.12 28.60 -11.14
N ILE A 188 -25.98 27.36 -10.66
CA ILE A 188 -26.85 26.80 -9.63
C ILE A 188 -26.35 27.21 -8.26
N SER A 189 -27.20 27.89 -7.47
CA SER A 189 -26.87 28.24 -6.09
C SER A 189 -26.93 27.00 -5.20
N ILE A 190 -25.84 26.73 -4.50
CA ILE A 190 -25.69 25.61 -3.56
C ILE A 190 -25.40 26.15 -2.16
N PRO A 191 -25.69 25.40 -1.08
CA PRO A 191 -25.32 25.79 0.28
C PRO A 191 -23.79 25.97 0.42
N GLU A 192 -23.37 27.09 1.05
CA GLU A 192 -21.93 27.39 1.22
C GLU A 192 -21.19 26.31 2.00
N GLU A 193 -21.86 25.68 2.94
CA GLU A 193 -21.34 24.58 3.78
C GLU A 193 -20.81 23.39 2.96
N LEU A 194 -21.33 23.17 1.74
CA LEU A 194 -20.88 22.10 0.87
C LEU A 194 -19.48 22.33 0.28
N SER A 195 -19.05 23.59 0.20
CA SER A 195 -17.72 23.93 -0.31
C SER A 195 -16.59 23.51 0.63
N ASP A 196 -16.88 23.42 1.92
CA ASP A 196 -15.93 23.10 2.99
C ASP A 196 -16.02 21.64 3.47
N GLN A 197 -16.94 20.85 2.85
CA GLN A 197 -17.10 19.45 3.23
C GLN A 197 -15.84 18.62 3.01
N VAL A 198 -15.54 17.79 4.00
CA VAL A 198 -14.41 16.83 4.03
C VAL A 198 -14.71 15.57 3.19
N ALA A 199 -15.96 15.38 2.79
CA ALA A 199 -16.43 14.24 2.01
C ALA A 199 -16.51 14.55 0.52
N THR A 200 -16.58 13.52 -0.31
CA THR A 200 -16.93 13.70 -1.72
C THR A 200 -18.41 14.04 -1.81
N VAL A 201 -18.73 15.16 -2.42
CA VAL A 201 -20.12 15.67 -2.55
C VAL A 201 -20.64 15.36 -3.95
N VAL A 202 -21.79 14.72 -4.04
CA VAL A 202 -22.57 14.58 -5.28
C VAL A 202 -23.86 15.36 -5.12
N ILE A 203 -24.07 16.34 -5.99
CA ILE A 203 -25.19 17.27 -5.93
C ILE A 203 -26.17 16.93 -7.04
N CYS A 204 -27.45 16.98 -6.70
CA CYS A 204 -28.55 16.90 -7.65
C CYS A 204 -29.27 18.27 -7.76
N ALA A 205 -29.52 18.67 -8.98
CA ALA A 205 -30.37 19.84 -9.27
C ALA A 205 -31.44 19.45 -10.28
N ILE A 206 -32.63 20.07 -10.13
CA ILE A 206 -33.79 19.90 -11.00
C ILE A 206 -34.17 21.28 -11.54
N ASP A 207 -34.32 21.40 -12.86
CA ASP A 207 -34.69 22.66 -13.54
C ASP A 207 -33.84 23.84 -13.05
N LYS A 208 -32.50 23.62 -12.98
CA LYS A 208 -31.49 24.58 -12.52
C LYS A 208 -31.64 25.03 -11.07
N LYS A 209 -32.36 24.29 -10.24
CA LYS A 209 -32.50 24.56 -8.81
C LYS A 209 -31.91 23.41 -8.00
N TYR A 210 -31.15 23.73 -6.95
CA TYR A 210 -30.63 22.74 -6.02
C TYR A 210 -31.76 21.90 -5.40
N ALA A 211 -31.63 20.57 -5.54
CA ALA A 211 -32.64 19.61 -5.06
C ALA A 211 -32.11 18.74 -3.89
N GLY A 212 -30.82 18.67 -3.73
CA GLY A 212 -30.21 17.91 -2.64
C GLY A 212 -28.80 17.45 -2.95
N HIS A 213 -28.17 16.75 -2.00
CA HIS A 213 -26.85 16.19 -2.17
C HIS A 213 -26.64 14.90 -1.38
N LEU A 214 -25.64 14.14 -1.79
CA LEU A 214 -25.08 13.01 -1.05
C LEU A 214 -23.65 13.32 -0.66
N LEU A 215 -23.30 12.91 0.55
CA LEU A 215 -21.91 12.84 1.01
C LEU A 215 -21.42 11.39 0.90
N LEU A 216 -20.28 11.22 0.25
CA LEU A 216 -19.65 9.92 0.12
C LEU A 216 -18.24 9.96 0.71
N SER A 217 -17.85 8.90 1.39
CA SER A 217 -16.48 8.74 1.83
C SER A 217 -15.95 7.35 1.43
N ASP A 218 -14.65 7.29 1.22
CA ASP A 218 -13.97 6.03 0.99
C ASP A 218 -13.90 5.25 2.32
N THR A 219 -14.21 3.97 2.28
CA THR A 219 -14.30 3.13 3.47
C THR A 219 -12.92 2.61 3.86
N LEU A 220 -12.51 2.83 5.11
CA LEU A 220 -11.31 2.20 5.64
C LEU A 220 -11.45 0.69 5.65
N LYS A 221 -10.36 -0.02 5.37
CA LYS A 221 -10.29 -1.46 5.61
C LYS A 221 -10.38 -1.75 7.10
N ASP A 222 -11.08 -2.80 7.48
CA ASP A 222 -11.32 -3.16 8.88
C ASP A 222 -10.03 -3.39 9.67
N ASP A 223 -9.00 -3.88 9.00
CA ASP A 223 -7.69 -4.18 9.57
C ASP A 223 -6.68 -3.01 9.52
N ALA A 224 -7.02 -1.88 8.90
CA ALA A 224 -6.08 -0.78 8.68
C ALA A 224 -5.54 -0.19 9.99
N VAL A 225 -6.40 0.03 10.98
CA VAL A 225 -6.00 0.58 12.28
C VAL A 225 -5.10 -0.40 13.03
N GLU A 226 -5.46 -1.69 13.02
CA GLU A 226 -4.67 -2.73 13.67
C GLU A 226 -3.30 -2.92 13.00
N ALA A 227 -3.25 -2.87 11.66
CA ALA A 227 -2.02 -2.96 10.89
C ALA A 227 -1.04 -1.83 11.25
N ILE A 228 -1.52 -0.58 11.35
CA ILE A 228 -0.69 0.56 11.75
C ILE A 228 -0.18 0.39 13.19
N ALA A 229 -1.03 -0.06 14.11
CA ALA A 229 -0.62 -0.33 15.48
C ALA A 229 0.45 -1.44 15.58
N LYS A 230 0.33 -2.51 14.76
CA LYS A 230 1.34 -3.57 14.67
C LYS A 230 2.67 -3.05 14.12
N LEU A 231 2.65 -2.21 13.09
CA LEU A 231 3.87 -1.62 12.51
C LEU A 231 4.61 -0.75 13.54
N ARG A 232 3.90 0.04 14.34
CA ARG A 232 4.51 0.81 15.44
C ARG A 232 5.16 -0.10 16.48
N LYS A 233 4.53 -1.21 16.87
CA LYS A 233 5.11 -2.21 17.78
C LYS A 233 6.37 -2.87 17.21
N LEU A 234 6.48 -2.99 15.89
CA LEU A 234 7.67 -3.52 15.20
C LEU A 234 8.79 -2.48 15.06
N GLY A 235 8.62 -1.25 15.57
CA GLY A 235 9.67 -0.22 15.58
C GLY A 235 9.58 0.79 14.44
N VAL A 236 8.48 0.83 13.68
CA VAL A 236 8.24 1.89 12.71
C VAL A 236 7.86 3.17 13.46
N THR A 237 8.70 4.20 13.34
CA THR A 237 8.56 5.46 14.08
C THR A 237 7.86 6.56 13.30
N ASP A 238 7.95 6.54 11.96
CA ASP A 238 7.40 7.56 11.09
C ASP A 238 6.42 6.91 10.09
N ILE A 239 5.15 7.22 10.22
CA ILE A 239 4.10 6.74 9.33
C ILE A 239 3.43 7.96 8.70
N ARG A 240 3.41 7.98 7.36
CA ARG A 240 2.87 9.10 6.58
C ARG A 240 1.76 8.62 5.66
N LEU A 241 0.80 9.51 5.43
CA LEU A 241 -0.30 9.29 4.48
C LEU A 241 -0.08 10.16 3.24
N LEU A 242 -0.08 9.54 2.08
CA LEU A 242 -0.04 10.21 0.78
C LEU A 242 -1.40 10.10 0.10
N SER A 243 -1.93 11.22 -0.36
CA SER A 243 -3.20 11.26 -1.08
C SER A 243 -3.27 12.50 -1.96
N GLY A 244 -3.99 12.40 -3.06
CA GLY A 244 -4.35 13.55 -3.91
C GLY A 244 -5.55 14.35 -3.41
N ASP A 245 -6.17 13.96 -2.29
CA ASP A 245 -7.34 14.62 -1.74
C ASP A 245 -7.01 15.95 -1.05
N LYS A 246 -8.05 16.71 -0.72
CA LYS A 246 -7.92 17.94 0.09
C LYS A 246 -7.27 17.63 1.44
N LYS A 247 -6.45 18.55 1.96
CA LYS A 247 -5.71 18.38 3.23
C LYS A 247 -6.62 18.02 4.41
N GLU A 248 -7.81 18.58 4.45
CA GLU A 248 -8.80 18.35 5.51
C GLU A 248 -9.29 16.90 5.53
N ILE A 249 -9.53 16.32 4.34
CA ILE A 249 -9.90 14.90 4.17
C ILE A 249 -8.76 13.99 4.66
N VAL A 250 -7.55 14.25 4.20
CA VAL A 250 -6.36 13.49 4.58
C VAL A 250 -6.13 13.56 6.08
N ALA A 251 -6.25 14.76 6.69
CA ALA A 251 -6.09 14.95 8.13
C ALA A 251 -7.17 14.21 8.96
N SER A 252 -8.40 14.13 8.46
CA SER A 252 -9.47 13.36 9.12
C SER A 252 -9.15 11.86 9.12
N PHE A 253 -8.72 11.32 7.97
CA PHE A 253 -8.29 9.93 7.86
C PHE A 253 -7.06 9.62 8.73
N ALA A 254 -6.06 10.50 8.71
CA ALA A 254 -4.85 10.35 9.51
C ALA A 254 -5.18 10.27 11.01
N ARG A 255 -6.06 11.15 11.51
CA ARG A 255 -6.52 11.11 12.91
C ARG A 255 -7.21 9.80 13.28
N ARG A 256 -8.10 9.27 12.41
CA ARG A 256 -8.78 7.99 12.61
C ARG A 256 -7.82 6.80 12.65
N LEU A 257 -6.73 6.88 11.91
CA LEU A 257 -5.68 5.85 11.82
C LEU A 257 -4.58 6.04 12.88
N GLY A 258 -4.60 7.13 13.66
CA GLY A 258 -3.54 7.48 14.59
C GLY A 258 -2.22 7.83 13.90
N ILE A 259 -2.27 8.42 12.70
CA ILE A 259 -1.10 8.89 11.94
C ILE A 259 -0.95 10.38 12.17
N ASP A 260 0.25 10.82 12.56
CA ASP A 260 0.51 12.21 12.96
C ASP A 260 0.83 13.15 11.79
N ARG A 261 1.14 12.61 10.59
CA ARG A 261 1.53 13.38 9.40
C ARG A 261 1.04 12.75 8.09
#